data_9ce762730a0b15d450dc757b98ee96cc
#
_entry.id   9ce762730a0b15d450dc757b98ee96cc
#
_cell.length_a   1.000
_cell.length_b   1.000
_cell.length_c   1.000
_cell.angle_alpha   90.00
_cell.angle_beta   90.00
_cell.angle_gamma   90.00
#
_symmetry.space_group_name_H-M   'P 1'
#
loop_
_entity.id
_entity.type
_entity.pdbx_description
1 polymer ?
#
loop_
_entity_poly.entity_id
_entity_poly.type
_entity_poly.pdbx_seq_one_letter_code
_entity_poly.pdbx_strand_id
1 'polypeptide(L)'
;MAIFHSLKVAPTFFVQQHLSTQFHTLYYQMTVPPALLSHESTEHYTPQYILDAVITCMGAIDLDPASNSHEIPNVPAARHYTIQDNGLVLPWEGRLFLNPPFGPGVERWFSKLFLERAAGRTTEAIVLWKSATETAAWKTLTAISCRVCFPSSRIRFVGPAGVEGPGPTFSPALFYVGERPERFENALERIGVVWIAPRNTQARNIGFSSSILDKIDLSQRTTLFD
;
A
#
# COMPACT_ATOMS: atom_id res chain seq x y z
N MET A 1 70.90 -23.52 6.90
CA MET A 1 70.47 -22.29 6.30
C MET A 1 69.14 -22.56 5.58
N ALA A 2 68.02 -22.33 6.29
CA ALA A 2 66.69 -22.72 5.82
C ALA A 2 65.92 -21.43 5.49
N ILE A 3 65.44 -21.33 4.25
CA ILE A 3 64.68 -20.20 3.74
C ILE A 3 63.19 -20.53 3.93
N PHE A 4 62.54 -19.80 4.85
CA PHE A 4 61.10 -19.84 5.02
C PHE A 4 60.41 -18.96 3.99
N HIS A 5 59.60 -19.58 3.11
CA HIS A 5 58.66 -18.84 2.25
C HIS A 5 57.35 -18.58 3.02
N SER A 6 57.07 -17.34 3.24
CA SER A 6 55.81 -16.85 3.83
C SER A 6 54.70 -16.91 2.78
N LEU A 7 53.75 -17.81 2.96
CA LEU A 7 52.49 -17.84 2.23
C LEU A 7 51.56 -16.80 2.85
N LYS A 8 51.26 -15.73 2.11
CA LYS A 8 50.20 -14.79 2.47
C LYS A 8 48.83 -15.47 2.26
N VAL A 9 48.15 -15.70 3.34
CA VAL A 9 46.75 -16.13 3.33
C VAL A 9 45.88 -14.90 3.06
N ALA A 10 45.19 -14.88 1.91
CA ALA A 10 44.19 -13.86 1.61
C ALA A 10 42.94 -14.08 2.48
N PRO A 11 42.21 -13.00 2.87
CA PRO A 11 41.13 -13.10 3.84
C PRO A 11 39.90 -13.81 3.28
N THR A 12 39.55 -14.92 3.88
CA THR A 12 38.41 -15.82 3.60
C THR A 12 37.03 -15.15 3.77
N PHE A 13 36.99 -13.90 4.21
CA PHE A 13 35.75 -13.18 4.51
C PHE A 13 34.97 -12.71 3.25
N PHE A 14 35.65 -12.43 2.14
CA PHE A 14 34.99 -11.94 0.92
C PHE A 14 34.25 -13.04 0.13
N VAL A 15 34.71 -14.27 0.22
CA VAL A 15 34.10 -15.40 -0.49
C VAL A 15 32.80 -15.85 0.19
N GLN A 16 32.73 -15.73 1.52
CA GLN A 16 31.57 -16.19 2.29
C GLN A 16 30.34 -15.29 2.12
N GLN A 17 30.52 -13.99 1.92
CA GLN A 17 29.41 -13.08 1.66
C GLN A 17 28.83 -13.25 0.25
N HIS A 18 29.65 -13.49 -0.76
CA HIS A 18 29.18 -13.73 -2.14
C HIS A 18 28.42 -15.04 -2.29
N LEU A 19 28.86 -16.09 -1.60
CA LEU A 19 28.16 -17.39 -1.61
C LEU A 19 26.81 -17.31 -0.89
N SER A 20 26.71 -16.58 0.22
CA SER A 20 25.44 -16.40 0.93
C SER A 20 24.40 -15.67 0.10
N THR A 21 24.79 -14.66 -0.64
CA THR A 21 23.88 -13.88 -1.51
C THR A 21 23.43 -14.71 -2.71
N GLN A 22 24.31 -15.50 -3.32
CA GLN A 22 23.94 -16.40 -4.41
C GLN A 22 23.04 -17.54 -3.94
N PHE A 23 23.30 -18.13 -2.76
CA PHE A 23 22.44 -19.17 -2.18
C PHE A 23 21.06 -18.60 -1.80
N HIS A 24 21.00 -17.37 -1.30
CA HIS A 24 19.72 -16.73 -0.97
C HIS A 24 18.89 -16.45 -2.22
N THR A 25 19.54 -15.98 -3.29
CA THR A 25 18.89 -15.74 -4.60
C THR A 25 18.42 -17.04 -5.24
N LEU A 26 19.25 -18.11 -5.21
CA LEU A 26 18.88 -19.43 -5.70
C LEU A 26 17.78 -20.08 -4.87
N TYR A 27 17.81 -19.96 -3.55
CA TYR A 27 16.76 -20.47 -2.66
C TYR A 27 15.44 -19.74 -2.91
N TYR A 28 15.46 -18.42 -3.10
CA TYR A 28 14.29 -17.64 -3.43
C TYR A 28 13.71 -18.05 -4.79
N GLN A 29 14.55 -18.28 -5.80
CA GLN A 29 14.12 -18.77 -7.11
C GLN A 29 13.56 -20.20 -7.09
N MET A 30 14.04 -21.06 -6.21
CA MET A 30 13.56 -22.44 -6.08
C MET A 30 12.28 -22.59 -5.23
N THR A 31 11.98 -21.63 -4.35
CA THR A 31 10.83 -21.70 -3.44
C THR A 31 9.63 -20.87 -3.91
N VAL A 32 9.84 -19.98 -4.89
CA VAL A 32 8.76 -19.15 -5.47
C VAL A 32 8.28 -19.81 -6.77
N PRO A 33 6.97 -20.11 -6.91
CA PRO A 33 6.43 -20.67 -8.15
C PRO A 33 6.78 -19.78 -9.36
N PRO A 34 7.06 -20.36 -10.54
CA PRO A 34 7.38 -19.61 -11.75
C PRO A 34 6.35 -18.55 -12.14
N ALA A 35 5.08 -18.76 -11.79
CA ALA A 35 4.01 -17.79 -11.97
C ALA A 35 4.17 -16.52 -11.12
N LEU A 36 4.98 -16.57 -10.06
CA LEU A 36 5.36 -15.41 -9.25
C LEU A 36 6.68 -14.77 -9.71
N LEU A 37 7.42 -15.46 -10.58
CA LEU A 37 8.69 -14.99 -11.17
C LEU A 37 8.50 -14.40 -12.58
N SER A 38 7.35 -14.62 -13.22
CA SER A 38 6.98 -13.98 -14.50
C SER A 38 6.44 -12.57 -14.27
N HIS A 39 7.19 -11.74 -13.60
CA HIS A 39 6.85 -10.34 -13.42
C HIS A 39 7.44 -9.49 -14.57
N GLU A 40 6.70 -9.28 -15.59
CA GLU A 40 6.43 -7.89 -16.01
C GLU A 40 5.99 -7.19 -14.71
N SER A 41 6.69 -6.15 -14.30
CA SER A 41 6.47 -5.52 -12.99
C SER A 41 4.98 -5.21 -12.82
N THR A 42 4.34 -5.84 -11.84
CA THR A 42 2.94 -5.60 -11.49
C THR A 42 2.79 -4.28 -10.72
N GLU A 43 3.78 -3.40 -10.81
CA GLU A 43 3.72 -2.07 -10.25
C GLU A 43 2.74 -1.21 -11.05
N HIS A 44 1.67 -0.85 -10.40
CA HIS A 44 0.62 -0.02 -10.95
C HIS A 44 0.77 1.41 -10.40
N TYR A 45 1.55 2.24 -11.11
CA TYR A 45 1.70 3.64 -10.73
C TYR A 45 0.42 4.41 -11.01
N THR A 46 -0.02 5.15 -10.03
CA THR A 46 -1.22 5.99 -10.13
C THR A 46 -0.98 7.11 -11.13
N PRO A 47 -1.86 7.28 -12.14
CA PRO A 47 -1.73 8.36 -13.12
C PRO A 47 -1.81 9.75 -12.47
N GLN A 48 -1.09 10.71 -13.05
CA GLN A 48 -0.96 12.06 -12.51
C GLN A 48 -2.32 12.75 -12.28
N TYR A 49 -3.27 12.62 -13.21
CA TYR A 49 -4.58 13.26 -13.08
C TYR A 49 -5.38 12.78 -11.85
N ILE A 50 -5.15 11.55 -11.41
CA ILE A 50 -5.73 11.01 -10.15
C ILE A 50 -5.01 11.64 -8.95
N LEU A 51 -3.67 11.72 -8.98
CA LEU A 51 -2.89 12.36 -7.92
C LEU A 51 -3.22 13.85 -7.77
N ASP A 52 -3.45 14.54 -8.89
CA ASP A 52 -3.88 15.95 -8.89
C ASP A 52 -5.24 16.13 -8.22
N ALA A 53 -6.20 15.22 -8.50
CA ALA A 53 -7.50 15.23 -7.83
C ALA A 53 -7.38 14.91 -6.32
N VAL A 54 -6.51 13.97 -5.95
CA VAL A 54 -6.21 13.64 -4.55
C VAL A 54 -5.64 14.85 -3.82
N ILE A 55 -4.66 15.54 -4.42
CA ILE A 55 -4.06 16.75 -3.85
C ILE A 55 -5.09 17.87 -3.78
N THR A 56 -5.93 18.07 -4.80
CA THR A 56 -7.01 19.05 -4.78
C THR A 56 -7.98 18.79 -3.62
N CYS A 57 -8.30 17.52 -3.35
CA CYS A 57 -9.15 17.13 -2.21
C CYS A 57 -8.47 17.41 -0.87
N MET A 58 -7.28 16.87 -0.65
CA MET A 58 -6.63 16.86 0.66
C MET A 58 -5.70 18.05 0.91
N GLY A 59 -5.32 18.79 -0.14
CA GLY A 59 -4.36 19.91 -0.09
C GLY A 59 -2.90 19.44 -0.22
N ALA A 60 -2.53 18.33 0.39
CA ALA A 60 -1.25 17.64 0.25
C ALA A 60 -1.41 16.19 0.68
N ILE A 61 -0.40 15.36 0.40
CA ILE A 61 -0.27 14.00 0.89
C ILE A 61 0.89 13.96 1.88
N ASP A 62 0.60 13.59 3.13
CA ASP A 62 1.62 13.54 4.18
C ASP A 62 2.35 12.19 4.17
N LEU A 63 1.65 11.11 3.78
CA LEU A 63 2.22 9.76 3.74
C LEU A 63 1.64 8.92 2.59
N ASP A 64 2.53 8.25 1.85
CA ASP A 64 2.24 7.07 1.02
C ASP A 64 2.79 5.83 1.75
N PRO A 65 1.92 5.02 2.40
CA PRO A 65 2.40 3.88 3.19
C PRO A 65 2.73 2.64 2.36
N ALA A 66 2.52 2.67 1.04
CA ALA A 66 2.74 1.56 0.11
C ALA A 66 3.50 2.02 -1.15
N SER A 67 4.52 2.85 -0.95
CA SER A 67 5.28 3.47 -2.03
C SER A 67 6.16 2.47 -2.79
N ASN A 68 6.32 2.75 -4.08
CA ASN A 68 7.21 2.00 -4.95
C ASN A 68 8.71 2.30 -4.69
N SER A 69 9.04 3.50 -4.21
CA SER A 69 10.43 3.95 -4.05
C SER A 69 10.53 5.11 -3.06
N HIS A 70 11.69 5.25 -2.40
CA HIS A 70 12.06 6.45 -1.67
C HIS A 70 12.68 7.52 -2.57
N GLU A 71 13.41 7.09 -3.61
CA GLU A 71 14.20 7.97 -4.47
C GLU A 71 13.35 8.56 -5.60
N ILE A 72 12.50 7.73 -6.21
CA ILE A 72 11.64 8.11 -7.34
C ILE A 72 10.20 7.63 -7.04
N PRO A 73 9.56 8.21 -6.02
CA PRO A 73 8.20 7.82 -5.67
C PRO A 73 7.19 8.29 -6.73
N ASN A 74 6.21 7.45 -7.03
CA ASN A 74 5.11 7.83 -7.92
C ASN A 74 4.19 8.86 -7.25
N VAL A 75 3.91 8.68 -5.96
CA VAL A 75 3.02 9.55 -5.19
C VAL A 75 3.82 10.70 -4.59
N PRO A 76 3.43 11.97 -4.80
CA PRO A 76 4.14 13.13 -4.25
C PRO A 76 3.76 13.37 -2.77
N ALA A 77 4.07 12.40 -1.92
CA ALA A 77 3.86 12.49 -0.48
C ALA A 77 5.10 13.05 0.24
N ALA A 78 4.90 13.63 1.42
CA ALA A 78 6.02 14.10 2.24
C ALA A 78 6.86 12.95 2.83
N ARG A 79 6.21 11.79 3.08
CA ARG A 79 6.86 10.56 3.56
C ARG A 79 6.39 9.36 2.73
N HIS A 80 7.28 8.38 2.60
CA HIS A 80 7.04 7.16 1.84
C HIS A 80 7.48 5.95 2.65
N TYR A 81 6.66 4.90 2.68
CA TYR A 81 7.07 3.60 3.18
C TYR A 81 7.10 2.62 2.01
N THR A 82 8.25 2.02 1.80
CA THR A 82 8.47 1.03 0.75
C THR A 82 8.35 -0.39 1.31
N ILE A 83 8.56 -1.39 0.46
CA ILE A 83 8.58 -2.79 0.89
C ILE A 83 9.68 -3.07 1.94
N GLN A 84 10.79 -2.32 1.90
CA GLN A 84 11.89 -2.45 2.86
C GLN A 84 11.49 -1.95 4.25
N ASP A 85 10.64 -0.93 4.33
CA ASP A 85 10.18 -0.34 5.59
C ASP A 85 9.06 -1.17 6.23
N ASN A 86 8.32 -1.93 5.42
CA ASN A 86 7.10 -2.61 5.83
C ASN A 86 6.05 -1.66 6.42
N GLY A 87 5.41 -0.88 5.55
CA GLY A 87 4.40 0.12 5.96
C GLY A 87 3.28 -0.41 6.87
N LEU A 88 3.07 -1.74 6.95
CA LEU A 88 2.08 -2.32 7.86
C LEU A 88 2.48 -2.24 9.35
N VAL A 89 3.76 -2.04 9.67
CA VAL A 89 4.24 -1.99 11.06
C VAL A 89 4.53 -0.57 11.55
N LEU A 90 4.68 0.38 10.63
CA LEU A 90 4.99 1.77 10.94
C LEU A 90 3.72 2.61 11.19
N PRO A 91 3.78 3.70 11.98
CA PRO A 91 2.62 4.57 12.22
C PRO A 91 2.22 5.34 10.96
N TRP A 92 0.92 5.54 10.76
CA TRP A 92 0.38 6.32 9.65
C TRP A 92 -0.21 7.64 10.15
N GLU A 93 0.48 8.72 9.90
CA GLU A 93 0.12 10.05 10.41
C GLU A 93 -0.24 11.02 9.31
N GLY A 94 -1.26 11.85 9.56
CA GLY A 94 -1.68 12.90 8.67
C GLY A 94 -2.63 12.43 7.57
N ARG A 95 -2.49 13.02 6.37
CA ARG A 95 -3.31 12.76 5.17
C ARG A 95 -2.62 11.70 4.32
N LEU A 96 -3.34 10.63 4.02
CA LEU A 96 -2.78 9.47 3.32
C LEU A 96 -3.35 9.30 1.92
N PHE A 97 -2.49 8.93 0.99
CA PHE A 97 -2.91 8.26 -0.24
C PHE A 97 -2.44 6.82 -0.19
N LEU A 98 -3.35 5.87 -0.35
CA LEU A 98 -3.06 4.44 -0.28
C LEU A 98 -3.48 3.74 -1.57
N ASN A 99 -2.49 3.29 -2.34
CA ASN A 99 -2.64 2.32 -3.42
C ASN A 99 -1.92 1.03 -3.01
N PRO A 100 -2.58 0.13 -2.24
CA PRO A 100 -1.90 -1.01 -1.65
C PRO A 100 -1.54 -2.06 -2.70
N PRO A 101 -0.55 -2.94 -2.42
CA PRO A 101 -0.23 -4.04 -3.32
C PRO A 101 -1.45 -4.91 -3.61
N PHE A 102 -1.63 -5.23 -4.89
CA PHE A 102 -2.73 -6.10 -5.33
C PHE A 102 -2.39 -7.55 -5.01
N GLY A 103 -3.17 -8.19 -4.15
CA GLY A 103 -2.94 -9.58 -3.80
C GLY A 103 -3.63 -10.03 -2.52
N PRO A 104 -3.36 -11.28 -2.07
CA PRO A 104 -3.84 -11.79 -0.80
C PRO A 104 -3.35 -10.95 0.38
N GLY A 105 -4.22 -10.75 1.37
CA GLY A 105 -3.85 -10.04 2.61
C GLY A 105 -3.98 -8.53 2.55
N VAL A 106 -4.57 -7.96 1.48
CA VAL A 106 -4.84 -6.51 1.38
C VAL A 106 -5.74 -6.00 2.51
N GLU A 107 -6.59 -6.85 3.06
CA GLU A 107 -7.46 -6.54 4.20
C GLU A 107 -6.67 -5.99 5.40
N ARG A 108 -5.40 -6.39 5.55
CA ARG A 108 -4.50 -5.89 6.60
C ARG A 108 -4.23 -4.38 6.45
N TRP A 109 -4.10 -3.89 5.22
CA TRP A 109 -3.92 -2.46 4.94
C TRP A 109 -5.16 -1.65 5.34
N PHE A 110 -6.36 -2.16 5.05
CA PHE A 110 -7.60 -1.47 5.40
C PHE A 110 -7.90 -1.55 6.89
N SER A 111 -7.59 -2.68 7.53
CA SER A 111 -7.68 -2.81 8.98
C SER A 111 -6.72 -1.86 9.69
N LYS A 112 -5.49 -1.73 9.18
CA LYS A 112 -4.54 -0.75 9.71
C LYS A 112 -5.03 0.68 9.52
N LEU A 113 -5.53 1.05 8.35
CA LEU A 113 -6.12 2.37 8.12
C LEU A 113 -7.22 2.69 9.15
N PHE A 114 -8.09 1.72 9.44
CA PHE A 114 -9.11 1.87 10.46
C PHE A 114 -8.49 2.14 11.85
N LEU A 115 -7.50 1.36 12.26
CA LEU A 115 -6.84 1.50 13.56
C LEU A 115 -6.12 2.84 13.69
N GLU A 116 -5.40 3.28 12.66
CA GLU A 116 -4.69 4.56 12.63
C GLU A 116 -5.68 5.74 12.68
N ARG A 117 -6.81 5.61 11.99
CA ARG A 117 -7.90 6.59 12.03
C ARG A 117 -8.56 6.64 13.41
N ALA A 118 -8.85 5.50 14.01
CA ALA A 118 -9.45 5.39 15.35
C ALA A 118 -8.52 5.95 16.43
N ALA A 119 -7.21 5.80 16.25
CA ALA A 119 -6.19 6.39 17.14
C ALA A 119 -5.96 7.89 16.90
N GLY A 120 -6.63 8.51 15.91
CA GLY A 120 -6.48 9.93 15.60
C GLY A 120 -5.18 10.29 14.87
N ARG A 121 -4.32 9.33 14.52
CA ARG A 121 -3.07 9.58 13.80
C ARG A 121 -3.32 9.92 12.33
N THR A 122 -4.14 9.13 11.64
CA THR A 122 -4.59 9.45 10.29
C THR A 122 -5.75 10.43 10.35
N THR A 123 -5.59 11.60 9.77
CA THR A 123 -6.62 12.64 9.75
C THR A 123 -7.56 12.49 8.56
N GLU A 124 -7.06 12.03 7.43
CA GLU A 124 -7.79 11.90 6.17
C GLU A 124 -7.08 10.88 5.27
N ALA A 125 -7.83 10.09 4.50
CA ALA A 125 -7.24 9.16 3.54
C ALA A 125 -8.07 9.05 2.26
N ILE A 126 -7.38 8.91 1.12
CA ILE A 126 -7.95 8.43 -0.13
C ILE A 126 -7.29 7.10 -0.48
N VAL A 127 -8.11 6.08 -0.71
CA VAL A 127 -7.66 4.73 -1.06
C VAL A 127 -8.07 4.42 -2.49
N LEU A 128 -7.12 4.01 -3.32
CA LEU A 128 -7.38 3.50 -4.65
C LEU A 128 -7.43 1.97 -4.59
N TRP A 129 -8.58 1.39 -4.87
CA TRP A 129 -8.78 -0.05 -4.83
C TRP A 129 -9.80 -0.53 -5.87
N LYS A 130 -9.80 -1.83 -6.14
CA LYS A 130 -10.77 -2.45 -7.07
C LYS A 130 -12.18 -2.49 -6.49
N SER A 131 -13.19 -2.30 -7.34
CA SER A 131 -14.62 -2.38 -6.97
C SER A 131 -15.17 -3.81 -7.00
N ALA A 132 -14.45 -4.75 -6.36
CA ALA A 132 -14.87 -6.15 -6.22
C ALA A 132 -15.81 -6.27 -5.00
N THR A 133 -17.09 -5.98 -5.20
CA THR A 133 -18.09 -5.76 -4.15
C THR A 133 -18.37 -7.00 -3.28
N GLU A 134 -18.06 -8.18 -3.80
CA GLU A 134 -18.24 -9.47 -3.12
C GLU A 134 -17.14 -9.75 -2.08
N THR A 135 -16.00 -9.04 -2.15
CA THR A 135 -14.80 -9.35 -1.34
C THR A 135 -14.90 -8.80 0.08
N ALA A 136 -14.18 -9.45 1.01
CA ALA A 136 -14.00 -8.93 2.37
C ALA A 136 -13.29 -7.58 2.39
N ALA A 137 -12.29 -7.40 1.51
CA ALA A 137 -11.56 -6.14 1.33
C ALA A 137 -12.51 -4.98 1.00
N TRP A 138 -13.43 -5.17 0.04
CA TRP A 138 -14.45 -4.18 -0.31
C TRP A 138 -15.34 -3.85 0.89
N LYS A 139 -15.84 -4.86 1.58
CA LYS A 139 -16.72 -4.68 2.76
C LYS A 139 -16.03 -3.90 3.88
N THR A 140 -14.76 -4.23 4.15
CA THR A 140 -13.95 -3.51 5.15
C THR A 140 -13.75 -2.06 4.75
N LEU A 141 -13.35 -1.81 3.51
CA LEU A 141 -13.06 -0.45 3.03
C LEU A 141 -14.32 0.42 2.98
N THR A 142 -15.44 -0.09 2.49
CA THR A 142 -16.71 0.66 2.44
C THR A 142 -17.27 0.94 3.83
N ALA A 143 -17.02 0.08 4.82
CA ALA A 143 -17.49 0.30 6.20
C ALA A 143 -16.82 1.52 6.86
N ILE A 144 -15.59 1.88 6.46
CA ILE A 144 -14.84 3.01 7.02
C ILE A 144 -14.88 4.26 6.13
N SER A 145 -15.33 4.12 4.89
CA SER A 145 -15.39 5.21 3.91
C SER A 145 -16.72 5.96 3.99
N CYS A 146 -16.71 7.28 3.77
CA CYS A 146 -17.94 8.07 3.69
C CYS A 146 -18.31 8.44 2.25
N ARG A 147 -17.39 8.32 1.29
CA ARG A 147 -17.59 8.54 -0.14
C ARG A 147 -16.82 7.51 -0.95
N VAL A 148 -17.38 7.18 -2.12
CA VAL A 148 -16.72 6.32 -3.13
C VAL A 148 -16.91 6.98 -4.48
N CYS A 149 -15.83 7.21 -5.21
CA CYS A 149 -15.86 7.66 -6.60
C CYS A 149 -15.62 6.45 -7.53
N PHE A 150 -16.56 6.26 -8.45
CA PHE A 150 -16.43 5.31 -9.55
C PHE A 150 -16.01 6.06 -10.80
N PRO A 151 -14.78 5.92 -11.29
CA PRO A 151 -14.30 6.62 -12.47
C PRO A 151 -15.17 6.34 -13.70
N SER A 152 -15.49 7.38 -14.47
CA SER A 152 -16.29 7.28 -15.71
C SER A 152 -15.53 6.62 -16.86
N SER A 153 -14.21 6.51 -16.75
CA SER A 153 -13.34 5.82 -17.69
C SER A 153 -12.35 4.92 -16.95
N ARG A 154 -11.75 3.94 -17.67
CA ARG A 154 -10.73 3.08 -17.08
C ARG A 154 -9.52 3.90 -16.65
N ILE A 155 -9.11 3.77 -15.41
CA ILE A 155 -7.82 4.27 -14.95
C ILE A 155 -6.74 3.41 -15.60
N ARG A 156 -5.90 4.04 -16.43
CA ARG A 156 -4.73 3.39 -17.02
C ARG A 156 -3.54 3.66 -16.12
N PHE A 157 -3.12 2.64 -15.42
CA PHE A 157 -1.93 2.73 -14.59
C PHE A 157 -0.68 2.87 -15.46
N VAL A 158 0.32 3.51 -14.92
CA VAL A 158 1.60 3.75 -15.58
C VAL A 158 2.60 2.73 -15.06
N GLY A 159 3.37 2.12 -15.95
CA GLY A 159 4.47 1.24 -15.55
C GLY A 159 5.72 2.05 -15.15
N PRO A 160 6.76 1.38 -14.60
CA PRO A 160 8.01 2.02 -14.16
C PRO A 160 8.73 2.82 -15.26
N ALA A 161 8.51 2.47 -16.53
CA ALA A 161 9.08 3.20 -17.68
C ALA A 161 8.28 4.45 -18.07
N GLY A 162 7.25 4.84 -17.32
CA GLY A 162 6.40 5.99 -17.66
C GLY A 162 5.40 5.70 -18.79
N VAL A 163 5.26 4.46 -19.24
CA VAL A 163 4.36 4.06 -20.33
C VAL A 163 3.04 3.59 -19.73
N GLU A 164 1.93 4.09 -20.28
CA GLU A 164 0.60 3.60 -19.91
C GLU A 164 0.44 2.12 -20.30
N GLY A 165 0.04 1.32 -19.33
CA GLY A 165 -0.30 -0.09 -19.55
C GLY A 165 -1.66 -0.26 -20.22
N PRO A 166 -2.01 -1.50 -20.61
CA PRO A 166 -3.31 -1.82 -21.24
C PRO A 166 -4.52 -1.54 -20.34
N GLY A 167 -4.28 -1.12 -19.10
CA GLY A 167 -5.26 -0.94 -18.04
C GLY A 167 -5.55 -2.25 -17.30
N PRO A 168 -6.00 -2.16 -16.06
CA PRO A 168 -6.29 -3.34 -15.25
C PRO A 168 -7.52 -4.09 -15.78
N THR A 169 -7.56 -5.39 -15.54
CA THR A 169 -8.73 -6.24 -15.84
C THR A 169 -9.91 -5.99 -14.89
N PHE A 170 -9.70 -5.21 -13.84
CA PHE A 170 -10.69 -4.82 -12.85
C PHE A 170 -11.04 -3.32 -12.97
N SER A 171 -12.15 -2.91 -12.38
CA SER A 171 -12.55 -1.51 -12.28
C SER A 171 -12.07 -0.92 -10.95
N PRO A 172 -11.15 0.05 -10.96
CA PRO A 172 -10.74 0.73 -9.73
C PRO A 172 -11.81 1.72 -9.29
N ALA A 173 -11.85 1.98 -7.96
CA ALA A 173 -12.63 3.04 -7.35
C ALA A 173 -11.76 3.78 -6.32
N LEU A 174 -12.09 5.04 -6.04
CA LEU A 174 -11.44 5.83 -5.00
C LEU A 174 -12.37 5.95 -3.80
N PHE A 175 -11.85 5.65 -2.63
CA PHE A 175 -12.58 5.64 -1.36
C PHE A 175 -12.06 6.76 -0.49
N TYR A 176 -12.97 7.52 0.10
CA TYR A 176 -12.61 8.61 0.99
C TYR A 176 -12.95 8.29 2.45
N VAL A 177 -11.96 8.46 3.30
CA VAL A 177 -12.04 8.32 4.76
C VAL A 177 -11.64 9.64 5.39
N GLY A 178 -12.59 10.42 5.87
CA GLY A 178 -12.31 11.75 6.43
C GLY A 178 -13.58 12.51 6.82
N GLU A 179 -13.39 13.74 7.29
CA GLU A 179 -14.47 14.58 7.81
C GLU A 179 -14.93 15.68 6.82
N ARG A 180 -14.31 15.74 5.62
CA ARG A 180 -14.59 16.78 4.62
C ARG A 180 -15.02 16.17 3.29
N PRO A 181 -16.16 15.42 3.27
CA PRO A 181 -16.60 14.68 2.09
C PRO A 181 -16.93 15.58 0.89
N GLU A 182 -17.35 16.81 1.13
CA GLU A 182 -17.62 17.82 0.08
C GLU A 182 -16.38 18.17 -0.75
N ARG A 183 -15.19 18.15 -0.13
CA ARG A 183 -13.93 18.37 -0.86
C ARG A 183 -13.62 17.20 -1.80
N PHE A 184 -13.91 15.98 -1.35
CA PHE A 184 -13.74 14.80 -2.19
C PHE A 184 -14.74 14.82 -3.36
N GLU A 185 -16.00 15.16 -3.11
CA GLU A 185 -17.01 15.28 -4.17
C GLU A 185 -16.56 16.29 -5.23
N ASN A 186 -16.18 17.50 -4.83
CA ASN A 186 -15.75 18.56 -5.74
C ASN A 186 -14.48 18.20 -6.53
N ALA A 187 -13.51 17.56 -5.88
CA ALA A 187 -12.24 17.19 -6.53
C ALA A 187 -12.39 16.02 -7.50
N LEU A 188 -13.32 15.09 -7.23
CA LEU A 188 -13.48 13.86 -8.01
C LEU A 188 -14.65 13.90 -9.01
N GLU A 189 -15.47 14.96 -9.06
CA GLU A 189 -16.62 15.08 -9.97
C GLU A 189 -16.24 14.92 -11.46
N ARG A 190 -15.04 15.37 -11.83
CA ARG A 190 -14.50 15.23 -13.21
C ARG A 190 -13.88 13.86 -13.49
N ILE A 191 -13.58 13.10 -12.46
CA ILE A 191 -13.03 11.75 -12.56
C ILE A 191 -14.16 10.75 -12.77
N GLY A 192 -15.27 10.89 -12.05
CA GLY A 192 -16.36 9.92 -12.11
C GLY A 192 -17.55 10.28 -11.24
N VAL A 193 -18.40 9.28 -11.03
CA VAL A 193 -19.60 9.43 -10.20
C VAL A 193 -19.23 9.18 -8.74
N VAL A 194 -19.50 10.16 -7.89
CA VAL A 194 -19.30 10.03 -6.44
C VAL A 194 -20.58 9.57 -5.77
N TRP A 195 -20.47 8.46 -5.05
CA TRP A 195 -21.56 7.91 -4.25
C TRP A 195 -21.34 8.22 -2.78
N ILE A 196 -22.46 8.55 -2.10
CA ILE A 196 -22.49 8.66 -0.66
C ILE A 196 -22.54 7.24 -0.11
N ALA A 197 -21.46 6.79 0.53
CA ALA A 197 -21.50 5.58 1.30
C ALA A 197 -22.48 5.81 2.46
N PRO A 198 -23.50 4.96 2.66
CA PRO A 198 -24.39 5.10 3.79
C PRO A 198 -23.51 5.11 5.04
N ARG A 199 -23.59 6.21 5.82
CA ARG A 199 -22.97 6.21 7.16
C ARG A 199 -23.58 5.04 7.89
N ASN A 200 -22.87 3.94 7.93
CA ASN A 200 -23.32 2.80 8.68
C ASN A 200 -23.25 3.19 10.15
N THR A 201 -24.35 3.68 10.70
CA THR A 201 -24.52 3.90 12.15
C THR A 201 -24.25 2.62 12.92
N GLN A 202 -24.33 1.47 12.26
CA GLN A 202 -23.88 0.18 12.78
C GLN A 202 -22.36 0.03 12.78
N ALA A 203 -21.57 0.81 12.03
CA ALA A 203 -20.11 0.78 12.17
C ALA A 203 -19.63 1.24 13.55
N ARG A 204 -20.44 2.02 14.28
CA ARG A 204 -20.23 2.25 15.72
C ARG A 204 -20.64 1.05 16.59
N ASN A 205 -21.48 0.12 16.06
CA ASN A 205 -22.00 -1.06 16.73
C ASN A 205 -21.57 -2.38 16.08
N ILE A 206 -20.97 -2.36 14.88
CA ILE A 206 -20.15 -3.46 14.45
C ILE A 206 -18.87 -3.30 15.29
N GLY A 207 -18.94 -3.81 16.51
CA GLY A 207 -17.72 -4.34 17.09
C GLY A 207 -17.11 -5.12 15.95
N PHE A 208 -16.01 -4.65 15.37
CA PHE A 208 -15.24 -5.44 14.42
C PHE A 208 -15.22 -6.82 15.00
N SER A 209 -15.85 -7.77 14.28
CA SER A 209 -15.95 -9.14 14.77
C SER A 209 -14.59 -9.45 15.39
N SER A 210 -14.57 -9.87 16.65
CA SER A 210 -13.35 -10.28 17.34
C SER A 210 -12.42 -11.06 16.39
N SER A 211 -12.99 -11.77 15.42
CA SER A 211 -12.30 -12.47 14.35
C SER A 211 -11.40 -11.59 13.43
N ILE A 212 -11.62 -10.29 13.30
CA ILE A 212 -10.70 -9.40 12.57
C ILE A 212 -9.62 -8.89 13.51
N LEU A 213 -9.98 -8.60 14.77
CA LEU A 213 -9.00 -8.23 15.79
C LEU A 213 -8.14 -9.42 16.22
N ASP A 214 -8.68 -10.64 16.21
CA ASP A 214 -7.97 -11.88 16.53
C ASP A 214 -7.00 -12.33 15.42
N LYS A 215 -7.22 -11.88 14.18
CA LYS A 215 -6.30 -12.09 13.06
C LYS A 215 -5.17 -11.05 12.99
N ILE A 216 -5.26 -9.97 13.73
CA ILE A 216 -4.15 -9.06 13.96
C ILE A 216 -3.35 -9.70 15.09
N ASP A 217 -2.21 -10.28 14.75
CA ASP A 217 -1.29 -10.95 15.67
C ASP A 217 -1.10 -10.12 16.95
N LEU A 218 -1.51 -10.68 18.10
CA LEU A 218 -1.42 -10.04 19.41
C LEU A 218 0.02 -9.66 19.79
N SER A 219 1.03 -10.27 19.15
CA SER A 219 2.44 -9.91 19.34
C SER A 219 2.76 -8.46 18.91
N GLN A 220 1.92 -7.88 18.03
CA GLN A 220 2.07 -6.49 17.57
C GLN A 220 1.25 -5.47 18.39
N ARG A 221 0.41 -5.93 19.32
CA ARG A 221 -0.35 -5.02 20.21
C ARG A 221 0.53 -4.38 21.29
N THR A 222 1.56 -5.06 21.73
CA THR A 222 2.43 -4.58 22.82
C THR A 222 3.35 -3.45 22.39
N THR A 223 3.66 -3.31 21.10
CA THR A 223 4.52 -2.24 20.57
C THR A 223 3.74 -1.02 20.04
N LEU A 224 2.40 -1.06 20.08
CA LEU A 224 1.54 0.05 19.61
C LEU A 224 1.09 0.97 20.76
N PHE A 225 1.38 0.62 22.04
CA PHE A 225 0.90 1.35 23.23
C PHE A 225 2.00 1.64 24.27
N ASP A 226 3.29 1.37 23.97
CA ASP A 226 4.43 1.80 24.80
C ASP A 226 5.14 3.02 24.22
#